data_c71949b8dd1c4fbb72ebcd60db6873a0
#
_entry.id   c71949b8dd1c4fbb72ebcd60db6873a0
#
_cell.length_a   1.000
_cell.length_b   1.000
_cell.length_c   1.000
_cell.angle_alpha   90.00
_cell.angle_beta   90.00
_cell.angle_gamma   90.00
#
_symmetry.space_group_name_H-M   'P 1'
#
loop_
_entity.id
_entity.type
_entity.pdbx_description
1 polymer ?
#
loop_
_entity_poly.entity_id
_entity_poly.type
_entity_poly.pdbx_seq_one_letter_code
_entity_poly.pdbx_strand_id
1 'polypeptide(L)'
;MRKQIIDERILIEAGIEILKTQGIEAVNMRSIARFSNVSLGSIYNYYKDKDELLLAIVKSIWLNITLDMNIETESFQKAVSSLFDSIEEGNRIYPDFIKIHFTSFTDISLPRKAMEEIIENIKQSLLTVLAEDKNVRHIFNSDFKEVDFVNFIFENMMTLLLRNEGKDYLLKIIEKLLYED
;
A
#
# COMPACT_ATOMS: atom_id res chain seq x y z
N MET A 1 -17.39 23.46 29.16
CA MET A 1 -16.79 22.15 28.84
C MET A 1 -15.51 22.39 28.03
N ARG A 2 -14.35 21.98 28.52
CA ARG A 2 -13.12 22.04 27.70
C ARG A 2 -13.27 21.06 26.54
N LYS A 3 -13.14 21.55 25.31
CA LYS A 3 -13.04 20.72 24.10
C LYS A 3 -11.78 19.88 24.25
N GLN A 4 -11.93 18.57 24.48
CA GLN A 4 -10.79 17.67 24.56
C GLN A 4 -10.23 17.61 23.14
N ILE A 5 -9.04 18.14 22.92
CA ILE A 5 -8.33 18.00 21.64
C ILE A 5 -7.87 16.54 21.61
N ILE A 6 -8.48 15.77 20.76
CA ILE A 6 -8.10 14.36 20.52
C ILE A 6 -6.98 14.41 19.51
N ASP A 7 -5.93 13.62 19.72
CA ASP A 7 -4.90 13.42 18.68
C ASP A 7 -5.51 12.53 17.59
N GLU A 8 -5.46 12.98 16.34
CA GLU A 8 -5.94 12.25 15.16
C GLU A 8 -5.33 10.86 15.07
N ARG A 9 -4.06 10.69 15.50
CA ARG A 9 -3.37 9.40 15.55
C ARG A 9 -4.13 8.35 16.34
N ILE A 10 -4.76 8.72 17.45
CA ILE A 10 -5.57 7.82 18.29
C ILE A 10 -6.74 7.23 17.49
N LEU A 11 -7.35 8.02 16.60
CA LEU A 11 -8.46 7.58 15.76
C LEU A 11 -7.99 6.62 14.67
N ILE A 12 -6.85 6.90 14.07
CA ILE A 12 -6.22 6.04 13.06
C ILE A 12 -5.79 4.71 13.70
N GLU A 13 -5.11 4.75 14.85
CA GLU A 13 -4.71 3.56 15.59
C GLU A 13 -5.90 2.68 16.00
N ALA A 14 -6.98 3.31 16.47
CA ALA A 14 -8.23 2.61 16.77
C ALA A 14 -8.81 1.93 15.52
N GLY A 15 -8.79 2.63 14.37
CA GLY A 15 -9.26 2.08 13.10
C GLY A 15 -8.41 0.91 12.62
N ILE A 16 -7.09 0.99 12.75
CA ILE A 16 -6.14 -0.08 12.45
C ILE A 16 -6.41 -1.30 13.33
N GLU A 17 -6.63 -1.10 14.63
CA GLU A 17 -6.87 -2.19 15.56
C GLU A 17 -8.23 -2.88 15.32
N ILE A 18 -9.27 -2.12 14.98
CA ILE A 18 -10.56 -2.67 14.57
C ILE A 18 -10.40 -3.48 13.28
N LEU A 19 -9.65 -2.96 12.29
CA LEU A 19 -9.39 -3.66 11.04
C LEU A 19 -8.67 -4.99 11.29
N LYS A 20 -7.64 -5.00 12.14
CA LYS A 20 -6.88 -6.22 12.47
C LYS A 20 -7.74 -7.29 13.13
N THR A 21 -8.62 -6.89 14.05
CA THR A 21 -9.33 -7.82 14.92
C THR A 21 -10.73 -8.20 14.42
N GLN A 22 -11.36 -7.35 13.63
CA GLN A 22 -12.77 -7.48 13.23
C GLN A 22 -12.99 -7.34 11.70
N GLY A 23 -11.93 -7.02 10.94
CA GLY A 23 -12.01 -6.81 9.50
C GLY A 23 -12.49 -5.42 9.08
N ILE A 24 -12.39 -5.13 7.78
CA ILE A 24 -12.66 -3.80 7.20
C ILE A 24 -14.12 -3.36 7.39
N GLU A 25 -15.07 -4.29 7.34
CA GLU A 25 -16.50 -3.99 7.47
C GLU A 25 -16.87 -3.45 8.86
N ALA A 26 -16.08 -3.79 9.88
CA ALA A 26 -16.26 -3.29 11.24
C ALA A 26 -15.76 -1.84 11.41
N VAL A 27 -14.94 -1.32 10.47
CA VAL A 27 -14.39 0.03 10.54
C VAL A 27 -15.43 1.04 10.11
N ASN A 28 -15.91 1.84 11.05
CA ASN A 28 -16.85 2.95 10.81
C ASN A 28 -16.75 4.00 11.92
N MET A 29 -17.36 5.17 11.69
CA MET A 29 -17.32 6.31 12.62
C MET A 29 -17.75 5.93 14.06
N ARG A 30 -18.77 5.09 14.21
CA ARG A 30 -19.30 4.69 15.52
C ARG A 30 -18.39 3.69 16.24
N SER A 31 -17.83 2.72 15.51
CA SER A 31 -16.92 1.74 16.09
C SER A 31 -15.65 2.41 16.59
N ILE A 32 -15.10 3.34 15.82
CA ILE A 32 -13.90 4.12 16.21
C ILE A 32 -14.21 5.02 17.41
N ALA A 33 -15.35 5.73 17.40
CA ALA A 33 -15.74 6.57 18.55
C ALA A 33 -15.82 5.75 19.84
N ARG A 34 -16.44 4.56 19.76
CA ARG A 34 -16.56 3.64 20.91
C ARG A 34 -15.20 3.10 21.36
N PHE A 35 -14.35 2.67 20.40
CA PHE A 35 -13.05 2.09 20.69
C PHE A 35 -12.10 3.12 21.31
N SER A 36 -12.09 4.36 20.80
CA SER A 36 -11.27 5.47 21.28
C SER A 36 -11.87 6.17 22.51
N ASN A 37 -13.06 5.75 22.99
CA ASN A 37 -13.78 6.38 24.09
C ASN A 37 -14.02 7.89 23.89
N VAL A 38 -14.41 8.27 22.68
CA VAL A 38 -14.71 9.66 22.31
C VAL A 38 -16.14 9.81 21.80
N SER A 39 -16.66 11.04 21.75
CA SER A 39 -17.96 11.28 21.15
C SER A 39 -17.92 11.09 19.63
N LEU A 40 -19.03 10.65 19.03
CA LEU A 40 -19.16 10.56 17.58
C LEU A 40 -18.95 11.95 16.92
N GLY A 41 -19.41 13.02 17.53
CA GLY A 41 -19.18 14.38 17.06
C GLY A 41 -17.70 14.78 17.07
N SER A 42 -16.89 14.16 17.92
CA SER A 42 -15.45 14.38 17.92
C SER A 42 -14.79 13.78 16.68
N ILE A 43 -15.25 12.63 16.20
CA ILE A 43 -14.77 12.02 14.96
C ILE A 43 -15.09 12.93 13.75
N TYR A 44 -16.32 13.47 13.69
CA TYR A 44 -16.73 14.37 12.60
C TYR A 44 -15.99 15.71 12.55
N ASN A 45 -15.22 16.05 13.58
CA ASN A 45 -14.31 17.21 13.52
C ASN A 45 -13.05 16.93 12.70
N TYR A 46 -12.68 15.64 12.49
CA TYR A 46 -11.49 15.20 11.76
C TYR A 46 -11.84 14.63 10.39
N TYR A 47 -12.91 13.86 10.29
CA TYR A 47 -13.30 13.15 9.07
C TYR A 47 -14.75 13.44 8.74
N LYS A 48 -14.99 13.89 7.53
CA LYS A 48 -16.31 14.25 7.02
C LYS A 48 -17.25 13.04 6.96
N ASP A 49 -16.71 11.90 6.55
CA ASP A 49 -17.45 10.67 6.31
C ASP A 49 -16.56 9.43 6.55
N LYS A 50 -17.16 8.23 6.36
CA LYS A 50 -16.48 6.95 6.51
C LYS A 50 -15.31 6.80 5.53
N ASP A 51 -15.45 7.33 4.33
CA ASP A 51 -14.49 7.13 3.25
C ASP A 51 -13.19 7.91 3.53
N GLU A 52 -13.31 9.14 4.01
CA GLU A 52 -12.17 9.95 4.43
C GLU A 52 -11.42 9.31 5.61
N LEU A 53 -12.15 8.76 6.58
CA LEU A 53 -11.58 8.01 7.69
C LEU A 53 -10.86 6.73 7.23
N LEU A 54 -11.49 5.93 6.36
CA LEU A 54 -10.89 4.71 5.81
C LEU A 54 -9.62 5.02 5.01
N LEU A 55 -9.65 6.10 4.24
CA LEU A 55 -8.47 6.54 3.49
C LEU A 55 -7.30 6.87 4.41
N ALA A 56 -7.54 7.60 5.52
CA ALA A 56 -6.50 7.94 6.48
C ALA A 56 -5.91 6.67 7.12
N ILE A 57 -6.74 5.68 7.46
CA ILE A 57 -6.32 4.40 8.01
C ILE A 57 -5.46 3.63 6.98
N VAL A 58 -5.94 3.51 5.73
CA VAL A 58 -5.23 2.79 4.67
C VAL A 58 -3.90 3.48 4.32
N LYS A 59 -3.87 4.80 4.27
CA LYS A 59 -2.62 5.57 4.12
C LYS A 59 -1.63 5.25 5.24
N SER A 60 -2.07 5.22 6.48
CA SER A 60 -1.21 4.89 7.61
C SER A 60 -0.66 3.46 7.53
N ILE A 61 -1.48 2.50 7.08
CA ILE A 61 -1.02 1.11 6.86
C ILE A 61 0.05 1.05 5.77
N TRP A 62 -0.18 1.72 4.63
CA TRP A 62 0.83 1.79 3.55
C TRP A 62 2.13 2.43 4.02
N LEU A 63 2.06 3.52 4.79
CA LEU A 63 3.24 4.13 5.37
C LEU A 63 3.98 3.15 6.28
N ASN A 64 3.28 2.43 7.14
CA ASN A 64 3.90 1.41 8.02
C ASN A 64 4.56 0.28 7.22
N ILE A 65 3.92 -0.19 6.14
CA ILE A 65 4.48 -1.24 5.27
C ILE A 65 5.73 -0.74 4.55
N THR A 66 5.74 0.52 4.12
CA THR A 66 6.82 1.08 3.29
C THR A 66 7.94 1.74 4.09
N LEU A 67 7.71 2.10 5.36
CA LEU A 67 8.75 2.68 6.23
C LEU A 67 9.91 1.71 6.51
N ASP A 68 9.64 0.41 6.58
CA ASP A 68 10.66 -0.63 6.80
C ASP A 68 11.32 -1.07 5.48
N MET A 69 10.85 -0.54 4.36
CA MET A 69 11.46 -0.83 3.05
C MET A 69 12.77 -0.06 2.91
N ASN A 70 13.86 -0.79 3.06
CA ASN A 70 15.16 -0.27 2.62
C ASN A 70 15.25 -0.37 1.10
N ILE A 71 14.72 0.65 0.40
CA ILE A 71 14.82 0.78 -1.07
C ILE A 71 16.25 1.20 -1.47
N GLU A 72 17.13 1.50 -0.53
CA GLU A 72 18.56 1.72 -0.77
C GLU A 72 19.26 0.41 -1.20
N THR A 73 18.83 -0.14 -2.30
CA THR A 73 19.43 -1.33 -2.90
C THR A 73 19.94 -0.99 -4.30
N GLU A 74 21.11 -1.49 -4.62
CA GLU A 74 21.73 -1.32 -5.93
C GLU A 74 21.09 -2.21 -7.02
N SER A 75 20.03 -2.97 -6.71
CA SER A 75 19.42 -3.91 -7.65
C SER A 75 17.89 -3.80 -7.66
N PHE A 76 17.33 -3.59 -8.84
CA PHE A 76 15.88 -3.55 -9.06
C PHE A 76 15.18 -4.85 -8.61
N GLN A 77 15.77 -6.01 -8.91
CA GLN A 77 15.22 -7.31 -8.50
C GLN A 77 15.11 -7.42 -6.97
N LYS A 78 16.13 -6.94 -6.24
CA LYS A 78 16.09 -6.92 -4.77
C LYS A 78 15.04 -5.95 -4.24
N ALA A 79 14.88 -4.77 -4.85
CA ALA A 79 13.84 -3.81 -4.47
C ALA A 79 12.44 -4.41 -4.64
N VAL A 80 12.17 -5.07 -5.77
CA VAL A 80 10.89 -5.77 -6.00
C VAL A 80 10.69 -6.90 -4.99
N SER A 81 11.74 -7.67 -4.69
CA SER A 81 11.66 -8.75 -3.69
C SER A 81 11.31 -8.21 -2.30
N SER A 82 11.99 -7.14 -1.85
CA SER A 82 11.74 -6.51 -0.55
C SER A 82 10.34 -5.90 -0.47
N LEU A 83 9.89 -5.24 -1.54
CA LEU A 83 8.53 -4.70 -1.62
C LEU A 83 7.47 -5.80 -1.50
N PHE A 84 7.67 -6.91 -2.22
CA PHE A 84 6.78 -8.07 -2.13
C PHE A 84 6.68 -8.59 -0.70
N ASP A 85 7.82 -8.82 -0.04
CA ASP A 85 7.86 -9.33 1.33
C ASP A 85 7.18 -8.38 2.31
N SER A 86 7.41 -7.08 2.17
CA SER A 86 6.80 -6.06 3.03
C SER A 86 5.28 -6.02 2.87
N ILE A 87 4.76 -6.10 1.63
CA ILE A 87 3.32 -6.11 1.38
C ILE A 87 2.69 -7.45 1.83
N GLU A 88 3.37 -8.57 1.61
CA GLU A 88 2.92 -9.90 2.07
C GLU A 88 2.79 -9.92 3.60
N GLU A 89 3.80 -9.44 4.31
CA GLU A 89 3.77 -9.30 5.77
C GLU A 89 2.68 -8.31 6.21
N GLY A 90 2.55 -7.18 5.51
CA GLY A 90 1.46 -6.23 5.74
C GLY A 90 0.08 -6.88 5.60
N ASN A 91 -0.13 -7.72 4.58
CA ASN A 91 -1.40 -8.43 4.40
C ASN A 91 -1.65 -9.48 5.49
N ARG A 92 -0.59 -10.06 6.04
CA ARG A 92 -0.67 -10.98 7.19
C ARG A 92 -1.07 -10.26 8.48
N ILE A 93 -0.53 -9.04 8.69
CA ILE A 93 -0.83 -8.20 9.86
C ILE A 93 -2.20 -7.54 9.75
N TYR A 94 -2.59 -7.13 8.55
CA TYR A 94 -3.83 -6.40 8.25
C TYR A 94 -4.70 -7.24 7.28
N PRO A 95 -5.54 -8.15 7.80
CA PRO A 95 -6.36 -9.02 6.96
C PRO A 95 -7.19 -8.24 5.95
N ASP A 96 -7.27 -8.75 4.74
CA ASP A 96 -7.96 -8.14 3.59
C ASP A 96 -7.33 -6.83 3.04
N PHE A 97 -6.16 -6.42 3.53
CA PHE A 97 -5.51 -5.18 3.08
C PHE A 97 -5.32 -5.14 1.55
N ILE A 98 -4.82 -6.22 0.96
CA ILE A 98 -4.66 -6.32 -0.50
C ILE A 98 -6.02 -6.33 -1.20
N LYS A 99 -7.03 -7.00 -0.65
CA LYS A 99 -8.39 -6.98 -1.21
C LYS A 99 -8.97 -5.57 -1.24
N ILE A 100 -8.72 -4.77 -0.20
CA ILE A 100 -9.14 -3.36 -0.15
C ILE A 100 -8.58 -2.61 -1.35
N HIS A 101 -7.31 -2.85 -1.71
CA HIS A 101 -6.69 -2.25 -2.88
C HIS A 101 -7.47 -2.57 -4.17
N PHE A 102 -7.87 -3.82 -4.38
CA PHE A 102 -8.60 -4.24 -5.59
C PHE A 102 -10.09 -3.85 -5.57
N THR A 103 -10.77 -3.91 -4.41
CA THR A 103 -12.21 -3.61 -4.30
C THR A 103 -12.49 -2.10 -4.27
N SER A 104 -11.54 -1.28 -3.85
CA SER A 104 -11.67 0.20 -3.91
C SER A 104 -11.92 0.73 -5.33
N PHE A 105 -11.71 -0.12 -6.35
CA PHE A 105 -12.04 0.22 -7.73
C PHE A 105 -13.49 -0.08 -8.11
N THR A 106 -14.27 -0.81 -7.29
CA THR A 106 -15.62 -1.26 -7.67
C THR A 106 -16.74 -0.87 -6.69
N ASP A 107 -16.53 -0.91 -5.36
CA ASP A 107 -17.66 -0.84 -4.41
C ASP A 107 -17.46 0.09 -3.20
N ILE A 108 -16.24 0.48 -2.85
CA ILE A 108 -15.98 1.41 -1.76
C ILE A 108 -15.57 2.74 -2.41
N SER A 109 -16.33 3.81 -2.11
CA SER A 109 -16.06 5.17 -2.58
C SER A 109 -14.85 5.81 -1.89
N LEU A 110 -13.79 5.02 -1.63
CA LEU A 110 -12.51 5.58 -1.21
C LEU A 110 -12.07 6.61 -2.25
N PRO A 111 -11.57 7.78 -1.84
CA PRO A 111 -11.07 8.75 -2.77
C PRO A 111 -9.95 8.12 -3.60
N ARG A 112 -10.34 7.58 -4.74
CA ARG A 112 -9.50 6.86 -5.71
C ARG A 112 -8.18 7.58 -5.95
N LYS A 113 -8.26 8.90 -6.10
CA LYS A 113 -7.10 9.75 -6.34
C LYS A 113 -6.01 9.65 -5.27
N ALA A 114 -6.38 9.53 -4.00
CA ALA A 114 -5.38 9.50 -2.94
C ALA A 114 -4.73 8.11 -2.78
N MET A 115 -5.43 7.04 -3.18
CA MET A 115 -4.84 5.70 -3.28
C MET A 115 -3.91 5.61 -4.49
N GLU A 116 -4.32 6.17 -5.63
CA GLU A 116 -3.51 6.30 -6.83
C GLU A 116 -2.18 7.02 -6.53
N GLU A 117 -2.22 8.07 -5.70
CA GLU A 117 -1.03 8.83 -5.30
C GLU A 117 -0.02 7.99 -4.49
N ILE A 118 -0.49 7.14 -3.57
CA ILE A 118 0.39 6.22 -2.80
C ILE A 118 1.07 5.22 -3.73
N ILE A 119 0.29 4.60 -4.60
CA ILE A 119 0.78 3.60 -5.54
C ILE A 119 1.77 4.23 -6.52
N GLU A 120 1.47 5.41 -7.01
CA GLU A 120 2.36 6.14 -7.92
C GLU A 120 3.69 6.46 -7.25
N ASN A 121 3.70 6.87 -5.98
CA ASN A 121 4.92 7.09 -5.21
C ASN A 121 5.76 5.82 -5.08
N ILE A 122 5.14 4.66 -4.85
CA ILE A 122 5.84 3.37 -4.79
C ILE A 122 6.45 3.03 -6.15
N LYS A 123 5.67 3.16 -7.23
CA LYS A 123 6.14 2.91 -8.60
C LYS A 123 7.28 3.86 -8.98
N GLN A 124 7.20 5.12 -8.58
CA GLN A 124 8.25 6.10 -8.82
C GLN A 124 9.55 5.75 -8.08
N SER A 125 9.45 5.23 -6.86
CA SER A 125 10.62 4.71 -6.13
C SER A 125 11.26 3.53 -6.86
N LEU A 126 10.46 2.58 -7.37
CA LEU A 126 10.96 1.47 -8.19
C LEU A 126 11.61 1.95 -9.50
N LEU A 127 11.04 2.97 -10.15
CA LEU A 127 11.64 3.58 -11.35
C LEU A 127 13.01 4.19 -11.05
N THR A 128 13.15 4.85 -9.91
CA THR A 128 14.45 5.41 -9.47
C THR A 128 15.48 4.30 -9.30
N VAL A 129 15.14 3.22 -8.59
CA VAL A 129 16.04 2.07 -8.41
C VAL A 129 16.40 1.42 -9.76
N LEU A 130 15.42 1.27 -10.66
CA LEU A 130 15.67 0.71 -12.00
C LEU A 130 16.65 1.55 -12.81
N ALA A 131 16.50 2.88 -12.74
CA ALA A 131 17.39 3.81 -13.45
C ALA A 131 18.83 3.86 -12.88
N GLU A 132 18.98 3.59 -11.58
CA GLU A 132 20.26 3.61 -10.87
C GLU A 132 20.98 2.25 -10.91
N ASP A 133 20.29 1.16 -11.23
CA ASP A 133 20.86 -0.19 -11.31
C ASP A 133 21.75 -0.34 -12.56
N LYS A 134 23.05 -0.28 -12.33
CA LYS A 134 24.08 -0.36 -13.39
C LYS A 134 24.20 -1.72 -14.07
N ASN A 135 23.57 -2.75 -13.51
CA ASN A 135 23.62 -4.12 -14.06
C ASN A 135 22.45 -4.38 -15.02
N VAL A 136 21.52 -3.45 -15.13
CA VAL A 136 20.39 -3.57 -16.04
C VAL A 136 20.88 -3.41 -17.49
N ARG A 137 20.47 -4.33 -18.35
CA ARG A 137 20.77 -4.30 -19.79
C ARG A 137 20.06 -3.14 -20.47
N HIS A 138 20.62 -2.65 -21.56
CA HIS A 138 20.03 -1.60 -22.40
C HIS A 138 18.89 -2.16 -23.27
N ILE A 139 17.77 -2.56 -22.63
CA ILE A 139 16.60 -3.11 -23.32
C ILE A 139 15.50 -2.08 -23.52
N PHE A 140 15.52 -0.99 -22.75
CA PHE A 140 14.50 0.06 -22.82
C PHE A 140 14.73 1.00 -24.00
N ASN A 141 13.63 1.40 -24.67
CA ASN A 141 13.63 2.25 -25.85
C ASN A 141 12.26 2.96 -26.01
N SER A 142 12.00 3.58 -27.17
CA SER A 142 10.73 4.28 -27.44
C SER A 142 9.49 3.38 -27.38
N ASP A 143 9.64 2.11 -27.70
CA ASP A 143 8.55 1.13 -27.82
C ASP A 143 8.38 0.29 -26.56
N PHE A 144 9.39 0.27 -25.70
CA PHE A 144 9.40 -0.43 -24.41
C PHE A 144 10.07 0.45 -23.34
N LYS A 145 9.28 1.12 -22.54
CA LYS A 145 9.75 2.10 -21.55
C LYS A 145 9.88 1.49 -20.16
N GLU A 146 10.79 2.04 -19.37
CA GLU A 146 10.97 1.68 -17.96
C GLU A 146 9.66 1.79 -17.16
N VAL A 147 8.87 2.83 -17.42
CA VAL A 147 7.58 3.04 -16.74
C VAL A 147 6.57 1.93 -17.05
N ASP A 148 6.54 1.46 -18.30
CA ASP A 148 5.64 0.38 -18.71
C ASP A 148 6.06 -0.95 -18.04
N PHE A 149 7.38 -1.18 -17.95
CA PHE A 149 7.94 -2.34 -17.27
C PHE A 149 7.64 -2.32 -15.76
N VAL A 150 7.87 -1.20 -15.08
CA VAL A 150 7.57 -1.06 -13.65
C VAL A 150 6.09 -1.25 -13.38
N ASN A 151 5.20 -0.70 -14.22
CA ASN A 151 3.77 -0.92 -14.12
C ASN A 151 3.43 -2.41 -14.25
N PHE A 152 3.97 -3.09 -15.25
CA PHE A 152 3.76 -4.52 -15.46
C PHE A 152 4.22 -5.35 -14.24
N ILE A 153 5.40 -5.07 -13.71
CA ILE A 153 5.94 -5.78 -12.52
C ILE A 153 5.06 -5.54 -11.30
N PHE A 154 4.66 -4.29 -11.04
CA PHE A 154 3.81 -3.94 -9.90
C PHE A 154 2.44 -4.62 -9.97
N GLU A 155 1.75 -4.58 -11.11
CA GLU A 155 0.44 -5.21 -11.29
C GLU A 155 0.50 -6.74 -11.12
N ASN A 156 1.56 -7.38 -11.67
CA ASN A 156 1.74 -8.82 -11.49
C ASN A 156 2.06 -9.16 -10.03
N MET A 157 2.91 -8.38 -9.36
CA MET A 157 3.21 -8.53 -7.94
C MET A 157 1.93 -8.48 -7.09
N MET A 158 1.09 -7.46 -7.29
CA MET A 158 -0.17 -7.32 -6.57
C MET A 158 -1.13 -8.50 -6.85
N THR A 159 -1.13 -9.00 -8.09
CA THR A 159 -1.95 -10.16 -8.48
C THR A 159 -1.48 -11.45 -7.77
N LEU A 160 -0.16 -11.69 -7.69
CA LEU A 160 0.41 -12.82 -6.96
C LEU A 160 0.05 -12.75 -5.47
N LEU A 161 0.22 -11.59 -4.86
CA LEU A 161 -0.13 -11.34 -3.45
C LEU A 161 -1.62 -11.58 -3.18
N LEU A 162 -2.51 -11.14 -4.09
CA LEU A 162 -3.95 -11.38 -3.97
C LEU A 162 -4.30 -12.88 -4.00
N ARG A 163 -3.55 -13.66 -4.78
CA ARG A 163 -3.73 -15.12 -4.92
C ARG A 163 -2.99 -15.93 -3.87
N ASN A 164 -2.23 -15.28 -2.97
CA ASN A 164 -1.30 -15.92 -2.04
C ASN A 164 -0.27 -16.80 -2.77
N GLU A 165 0.22 -16.35 -3.92
CA GLU A 165 1.27 -17.00 -4.71
C GLU A 165 2.63 -16.35 -4.42
N GLY A 166 3.71 -17.14 -4.44
CA GLY A 166 5.07 -16.66 -4.19
C GLY A 166 5.65 -15.84 -5.34
N LYS A 167 6.69 -15.07 -5.05
CA LYS A 167 7.37 -14.15 -5.97
C LYS A 167 8.40 -14.78 -6.90
N ASP A 168 8.78 -16.05 -6.69
CA ASP A 168 9.94 -16.67 -7.36
C ASP A 168 9.87 -16.59 -8.89
N TYR A 169 8.68 -16.83 -9.45
CA TYR A 169 8.48 -16.74 -10.88
C TYR A 169 8.63 -15.31 -11.41
N LEU A 170 8.11 -14.34 -10.68
CA LEU A 170 8.25 -12.92 -11.04
C LEU A 170 9.71 -12.49 -11.02
N LEU A 171 10.46 -12.89 -9.97
CA LEU A 171 11.89 -12.59 -9.87
C LEU A 171 12.71 -13.24 -10.99
N LYS A 172 12.36 -14.46 -11.40
CA LYS A 172 13.00 -15.12 -12.58
C LYS A 172 12.74 -14.36 -13.88
N ILE A 173 11.54 -13.83 -14.07
CA ILE A 173 11.23 -13.01 -15.25
C ILE A 173 12.08 -11.74 -15.24
N ILE A 174 12.19 -11.06 -14.10
CA ILE A 174 13.03 -9.87 -13.95
C ILE A 174 14.48 -10.20 -14.26
N GLU A 175 15.01 -11.29 -13.69
CA GLU A 175 16.38 -11.76 -13.92
C GLU A 175 16.66 -11.98 -15.40
N LYS A 176 15.80 -12.73 -16.07
CA LYS A 176 15.92 -13.05 -17.49
C LYS A 176 15.85 -11.81 -18.40
N LEU A 177 14.99 -10.86 -18.06
CA LEU A 177 14.83 -9.68 -18.90
C LEU A 177 15.90 -8.62 -18.66
N LEU A 178 16.31 -8.43 -17.41
CA LEU A 178 17.17 -7.31 -17.05
C LEU A 178 18.65 -7.67 -16.95
N TYR A 179 19.02 -8.92 -16.62
CA TYR A 179 20.38 -9.27 -16.20
C TYR A 179 21.03 -10.42 -17.01
N GLU A 180 20.24 -11.28 -17.67
CA GLU A 180 20.79 -12.36 -18.48
C GLU A 180 20.85 -11.97 -19.96
N ASP A 181 21.91 -12.44 -20.67
CA ASP A 181 22.09 -12.32 -22.13
C ASP A 181 21.21 -13.28 -22.91
#